data_8be84ef626e8fd793346db9615813b69
#
_entry.id   8be84ef626e8fd793346db9615813b69
#
_cell.length_a   1.000
_cell.length_b   1.000
_cell.length_c   1.000
_cell.angle_alpha   90.00
_cell.angle_beta   90.00
_cell.angle_gamma   90.00
#
_symmetry.space_group_name_H-M   'P 1'
#
loop_
_entity.id
_entity.type
_entity.pdbx_description
1 polymer ?
#
loop_
_entity_poly.entity_id
_entity_poly.type
_entity_poly.pdbx_seq_one_letter_code
_entity_poly.pdbx_strand_id
1 'polypeptide(L)'
;VARLTAGDFTQSQSVDGATVSMVEFTEGTPTHLMPNLGGTAALVATADKVYFYNMANATATTHPAWISLPAGQTIASMALTSDNRLFIGANGTGTGLVGSIYSYNVAGITPVLLKSEEGITGKIKQIVYRQFNN
;
A
#
# COMPACT_ATOMS: atom_id res chain seq x y z
N VAL A 1 14.14 22.30 -3.04
CA VAL A 1 13.66 20.91 -2.86
C VAL A 1 14.12 20.43 -1.51
N ALA A 2 13.19 20.26 -0.59
CA ALA A 2 13.52 19.68 0.72
C ALA A 2 13.84 18.19 0.54
N ARG A 3 15.04 17.79 0.92
CA ARG A 3 15.43 16.39 0.96
C ARG A 3 15.03 15.85 2.33
N LEU A 4 14.07 14.93 2.35
CA LEU A 4 13.69 14.23 3.56
C LEU A 4 14.71 13.12 3.85
N THR A 5 15.29 13.14 5.04
CA THR A 5 16.12 12.05 5.56
C THR A 5 15.30 11.16 6.48
N ALA A 6 15.69 9.89 6.63
CA ALA A 6 15.04 8.99 7.58
C ALA A 6 15.10 9.60 9.00
N GLY A 7 13.95 9.83 9.61
CA GLY A 7 13.79 10.52 10.90
C GLY A 7 13.15 11.92 10.83
N ASP A 8 13.05 12.50 9.63
CA ASP A 8 12.44 13.84 9.48
C ASP A 8 10.90 13.80 9.28
N PHE A 9 10.30 12.64 9.40
CA PHE A 9 8.86 12.45 9.17
C PHE A 9 7.97 12.96 10.32
N THR A 10 8.56 13.48 11.37
CA THR A 10 7.84 14.03 12.54
C THR A 10 7.71 15.55 12.52
N GLN A 11 8.33 16.23 11.55
CA GLN A 11 8.35 17.70 11.52
C GLN A 11 7.31 18.25 10.54
N SER A 12 6.56 19.25 11.00
CA SER A 12 5.75 20.09 10.14
C SER A 12 6.67 20.98 9.30
N GLN A 13 6.65 20.83 7.99
CA GLN A 13 7.41 21.71 7.10
C GLN A 13 6.45 22.64 6.35
N SER A 14 6.87 23.88 6.17
CA SER A 14 6.16 24.84 5.33
C SER A 14 6.72 24.75 3.91
N VAL A 15 5.84 24.48 2.96
CA VAL A 15 6.13 24.54 1.53
C VAL A 15 5.20 25.60 0.94
N ASP A 16 5.76 26.64 0.36
CA ASP A 16 5.01 27.77 -0.22
C ASP A 16 3.96 28.38 0.74
N GLY A 17 4.29 28.48 2.04
CA GLY A 17 3.40 29.03 3.05
C GLY A 17 2.33 28.07 3.57
N ALA A 18 2.24 26.86 3.04
CA ALA A 18 1.37 25.82 3.58
C ALA A 18 2.11 24.95 4.59
N THR A 19 1.48 24.67 5.73
CA THR A 19 2.02 23.72 6.70
C THR A 19 1.74 22.31 6.24
N VAL A 20 2.79 21.54 5.97
CA VAL A 20 2.68 20.11 5.67
C VAL A 20 2.83 19.34 6.97
N SER A 21 1.76 18.66 7.39
CA SER A 21 1.82 17.72 8.52
C SER A 21 2.45 16.41 8.05
N MET A 22 3.42 15.94 8.81
CA MET A 22 4.10 14.67 8.55
C MET A 22 3.68 13.66 9.60
N VAL A 23 3.34 12.46 9.15
CA VAL A 23 2.98 11.33 10.02
C VAL A 23 4.09 10.30 9.95
N GLU A 24 4.59 9.90 11.10
CA GLU A 24 5.59 8.83 11.18
C GLU A 24 4.93 7.47 10.98
N PHE A 25 5.52 6.64 10.13
CA PHE A 25 5.11 5.25 9.94
C PHE A 25 5.92 4.35 10.91
N THR A 26 5.23 3.77 11.89
CA THR A 26 5.86 2.99 12.97
C THR A 26 5.61 1.47 12.86
N GLU A 27 4.77 1.03 11.92
CA GLU A 27 4.30 -0.36 11.81
C GLU A 27 5.29 -1.31 11.11
N GLY A 28 6.42 -0.79 10.66
CA GLY A 28 7.47 -1.58 10.02
C GLY A 28 8.22 -0.82 8.92
N THR A 29 8.97 -1.53 8.11
CA THR A 29 9.68 -0.94 6.98
C THR A 29 8.75 -0.81 5.78
N PRO A 30 8.42 0.42 5.33
CA PRO A 30 7.58 0.62 4.16
C PRO A 30 8.32 0.17 2.88
N THR A 31 7.62 -0.56 2.02
CA THR A 31 8.14 -1.04 0.74
C THR A 31 7.42 -0.39 -0.44
N HIS A 32 6.14 -0.07 -0.29
CA HIS A 32 5.32 0.55 -1.33
C HIS A 32 4.43 1.62 -0.72
N LEU A 33 4.18 2.65 -1.50
CA LEU A 33 3.32 3.77 -1.12
C LEU A 33 2.46 4.18 -2.33
N MET A 34 1.17 4.35 -2.11
CA MET A 34 0.26 4.89 -3.12
C MET A 34 -0.88 5.69 -2.48
N PRO A 35 -1.41 6.72 -3.16
CA PRO A 35 -2.62 7.40 -2.68
C PRO A 35 -3.85 6.53 -2.90
N ASN A 36 -4.90 6.76 -2.10
CA ASN A 36 -6.24 6.27 -2.42
C ASN A 36 -6.86 7.11 -3.56
N LEU A 37 -7.99 6.67 -4.11
CA LEU A 37 -8.63 7.37 -5.23
C LEU A 37 -9.07 8.80 -4.91
N GLY A 38 -9.42 9.08 -3.67
CA GLY A 38 -9.83 10.41 -3.23
C GLY A 38 -8.69 11.34 -2.85
N GLY A 39 -7.44 10.86 -2.82
CA GLY A 39 -6.30 11.63 -2.35
C GLY A 39 -6.34 12.01 -0.87
N THR A 40 -7.24 11.39 -0.09
CA THR A 40 -7.44 11.68 1.35
C THR A 40 -6.68 10.75 2.26
N ALA A 41 -6.11 9.69 1.72
CA ALA A 41 -5.35 8.68 2.44
C ALA A 41 -4.20 8.16 1.61
N ALA A 42 -3.22 7.59 2.29
CA ALA A 42 -2.14 6.83 1.70
C ALA A 42 -2.28 5.34 2.04
N LEU A 43 -2.05 4.48 1.06
CA LEU A 43 -1.87 3.05 1.26
C LEU A 43 -0.38 2.77 1.39
N VAL A 44 0.04 2.25 2.53
CA VAL A 44 1.44 1.95 2.82
C VAL A 44 1.59 0.45 2.98
N ALA A 45 2.42 -0.16 2.16
CA ALA A 45 2.75 -1.57 2.29
C ALA A 45 4.08 -1.79 3.02
N THR A 46 4.12 -2.81 3.84
CA THR A 46 5.33 -3.46 4.34
C THR A 46 5.57 -4.75 3.54
N ALA A 47 6.38 -5.66 4.05
CA ALA A 47 6.66 -6.92 3.37
C ALA A 47 5.38 -7.73 3.08
N ASP A 48 4.46 -7.83 4.04
CA ASP A 48 3.30 -8.73 3.98
C ASP A 48 1.97 -8.08 4.37
N LYS A 49 1.97 -6.77 4.65
CA LYS A 49 0.78 -6.04 5.11
C LYS A 49 0.59 -4.73 4.36
N VAL A 50 -0.67 -4.29 4.28
CA VAL A 50 -1.04 -2.97 3.78
C VAL A 50 -1.75 -2.21 4.90
N TYR A 51 -1.39 -0.96 5.06
CA TYR A 51 -1.95 -0.05 6.06
C TYR A 51 -2.65 1.11 5.36
N PHE A 52 -3.76 1.55 5.94
CA PHE A 52 -4.51 2.70 5.46
C PHE A 52 -4.24 3.90 6.38
N TYR A 53 -3.56 4.90 5.85
CA TYR A 53 -3.25 6.15 6.52
C TYR A 53 -4.20 7.24 6.09
N ASN A 54 -5.15 7.57 6.96
CA ASN A 54 -6.04 8.70 6.73
C ASN A 54 -5.28 10.01 6.98
N MET A 55 -5.07 10.79 5.94
CA MET A 55 -4.34 12.06 6.00
C MET A 55 -5.04 13.13 6.87
N ALA A 56 -6.37 13.01 7.05
CA ALA A 56 -7.12 13.91 7.92
C ALA A 56 -6.95 13.59 9.43
N ASN A 57 -6.42 12.42 9.77
CA ASN A 57 -6.23 11.99 11.15
C ASN A 57 -4.74 11.83 11.47
N ALA A 58 -4.00 12.92 11.33
CA ALA A 58 -2.54 12.96 11.54
C ALA A 58 -2.12 12.71 13.00
N THR A 59 -3.06 12.58 13.95
CA THR A 59 -2.77 12.35 15.38
C THR A 59 -2.83 10.88 15.78
N ALA A 60 -3.26 9.99 14.90
CA ALA A 60 -3.26 8.56 15.20
C ALA A 60 -1.82 8.03 15.24
N THR A 61 -1.43 7.47 16.38
CA THR A 61 -0.07 6.97 16.62
C THR A 61 0.10 5.48 16.27
N THR A 62 -0.99 4.78 16.03
CA THR A 62 -1.00 3.36 15.66
C THR A 62 -2.04 3.09 14.60
N HIS A 63 -1.70 2.26 13.64
CA HIS A 63 -2.61 1.85 12.58
C HIS A 63 -2.64 0.32 12.52
N PRO A 64 -3.81 -0.31 12.69
CA PRO A 64 -3.93 -1.76 12.49
C PRO A 64 -3.69 -2.10 11.02
N ALA A 65 -3.18 -3.29 10.75
CA ALA A 65 -3.06 -3.76 9.39
C ALA A 65 -4.44 -3.80 8.72
N TRP A 66 -4.55 -3.14 7.57
CA TRP A 66 -5.77 -3.07 6.79
C TRP A 66 -5.97 -4.33 5.94
N ILE A 67 -4.86 -4.82 5.36
CA ILE A 67 -4.78 -6.11 4.67
C ILE A 67 -3.54 -6.83 5.20
N SER A 68 -3.68 -8.12 5.49
CA SER A 68 -2.56 -9.01 5.81
C SER A 68 -2.56 -10.17 4.82
N LEU A 69 -1.44 -10.39 4.16
CA LEU A 69 -1.27 -11.53 3.27
C LEU A 69 -1.07 -12.84 4.05
N PRO A 70 -1.34 -13.99 3.44
CA PRO A 70 -0.97 -15.28 4.01
C PRO A 70 0.53 -15.35 4.36
N ALA A 71 0.86 -16.13 5.37
CA ALA A 71 2.25 -16.32 5.80
C ALA A 71 3.14 -16.79 4.65
N GLY A 72 4.35 -16.25 4.57
CA GLY A 72 5.31 -16.58 3.53
C GLY A 72 5.14 -15.87 2.20
N GLN A 73 4.20 -14.94 2.11
CA GLN A 73 4.02 -14.08 0.93
C GLN A 73 4.66 -12.70 1.16
N THR A 74 5.33 -12.18 0.14
CA THR A 74 5.93 -10.84 0.18
C THR A 74 5.37 -9.99 -0.95
N ILE A 75 4.86 -8.80 -0.62
CA ILE A 75 4.29 -7.86 -1.59
C ILE A 75 5.38 -7.41 -2.57
N ALA A 76 5.13 -7.59 -3.85
CA ALA A 76 5.99 -7.16 -4.93
C ALA A 76 5.45 -5.93 -5.65
N SER A 77 4.13 -5.77 -5.70
CA SER A 77 3.48 -4.66 -6.41
C SER A 77 2.04 -4.50 -5.97
N MET A 78 1.54 -3.28 -6.06
CA MET A 78 0.13 -2.94 -5.85
C MET A 78 -0.39 -2.08 -7.00
N ALA A 79 -1.65 -2.25 -7.35
CA ALA A 79 -2.35 -1.38 -8.29
C ALA A 79 -3.80 -1.15 -7.84
N LEU A 80 -4.22 0.11 -7.84
CA LEU A 80 -5.57 0.52 -7.47
C LEU A 80 -6.33 0.96 -8.73
N THR A 81 -7.50 0.36 -8.95
CA THR A 81 -8.36 0.67 -10.09
C THR A 81 -9.37 1.76 -9.76
N SER A 82 -9.93 2.39 -10.79
CA SER A 82 -10.91 3.47 -10.62
C SER A 82 -12.24 3.01 -9.99
N ASP A 83 -12.53 1.72 -9.95
CA ASP A 83 -13.69 1.11 -9.32
C ASP A 83 -13.39 0.55 -7.91
N ASN A 84 -12.37 1.07 -7.23
CA ASN A 84 -11.96 0.69 -5.88
C ASN A 84 -11.58 -0.79 -5.72
N ARG A 85 -10.89 -1.35 -6.70
CA ARG A 85 -10.25 -2.66 -6.57
C ARG A 85 -8.75 -2.49 -6.36
N LEU A 86 -8.24 -3.06 -5.30
CA LEU A 86 -6.80 -3.14 -5.04
C LEU A 86 -6.29 -4.52 -5.44
N PHE A 87 -5.38 -4.53 -6.40
CA PHE A 87 -4.64 -5.73 -6.77
C PHE A 87 -3.29 -5.73 -6.07
N ILE A 88 -2.95 -6.86 -5.47
CA ILE A 88 -1.66 -7.07 -4.81
C ILE A 88 -0.98 -8.27 -5.48
N GLY A 89 0.17 -8.03 -6.09
CA GLY A 89 1.07 -9.07 -6.54
C GLY A 89 2.06 -9.41 -5.44
N ALA A 90 2.20 -10.68 -5.13
CA ALA A 90 3.08 -11.16 -4.08
C ALA A 90 3.90 -12.36 -4.54
N ASN A 91 5.00 -12.61 -3.87
CA ASN A 91 5.87 -13.75 -4.12
C ASN A 91 6.10 -14.54 -2.83
N GLY A 92 6.11 -15.86 -2.97
CA GLY A 92 6.49 -16.78 -1.89
C GLY A 92 7.95 -16.63 -1.51
N THR A 93 8.26 -16.89 -0.24
CA THR A 93 9.60 -16.83 0.32
C THR A 93 10.40 -18.15 0.15
N GLY A 94 9.76 -19.18 -0.42
CA GLY A 94 10.40 -20.49 -0.65
C GLY A 94 11.36 -20.51 -1.85
N THR A 95 12.02 -21.64 -2.05
CA THR A 95 12.95 -21.87 -3.17
C THR A 95 12.28 -21.97 -4.53
N GLY A 96 10.95 -22.09 -4.58
CA GLY A 96 10.16 -22.05 -5.80
C GLY A 96 9.81 -20.61 -6.19
N LEU A 97 9.84 -20.31 -7.49
CA LEU A 97 9.36 -19.05 -8.02
C LEU A 97 7.83 -19.10 -8.13
N VAL A 98 7.15 -18.87 -7.00
CA VAL A 98 5.69 -18.93 -6.92
C VAL A 98 5.15 -17.55 -6.68
N GLY A 99 4.45 -17.01 -7.66
CA GLY A 99 3.73 -15.76 -7.57
C GLY A 99 2.27 -15.98 -7.15
N SER A 100 1.70 -14.94 -6.57
CA SER A 100 0.27 -14.89 -6.22
C SER A 100 -0.31 -13.52 -6.54
N ILE A 101 -1.58 -13.47 -6.91
CA ILE A 101 -2.31 -12.23 -7.13
C ILE A 101 -3.56 -12.26 -6.27
N TYR A 102 -3.74 -11.20 -5.48
CA TYR A 102 -4.91 -10.98 -4.63
C TYR A 102 -5.68 -9.76 -5.12
N SER A 103 -6.99 -9.85 -5.16
CA SER A 103 -7.89 -8.76 -5.54
C SER A 103 -8.84 -8.48 -4.39
N TYR A 104 -8.85 -7.23 -3.93
CA TYR A 104 -9.71 -6.75 -2.84
C TYR A 104 -10.65 -5.65 -3.34
N ASN A 105 -11.89 -5.67 -2.84
CA ASN A 105 -12.76 -4.50 -2.88
C ASN A 105 -12.38 -3.59 -1.71
N VAL A 106 -11.99 -2.36 -1.99
CA VAL A 106 -11.55 -1.37 -1.01
C VAL A 106 -12.43 -0.12 -0.99
N ALA A 107 -13.65 -0.22 -1.50
CA ALA A 107 -14.63 0.88 -1.45
C ALA A 107 -15.13 1.17 -0.03
N GLY A 108 -15.15 0.16 0.84
CA GLY A 108 -15.58 0.28 2.23
C GLY A 108 -14.42 0.49 3.21
N ILE A 109 -14.78 0.65 4.48
CA ILE A 109 -13.80 0.80 5.58
C ILE A 109 -12.96 -0.48 5.75
N THR A 110 -13.56 -1.63 5.54
CA THR A 110 -12.88 -2.94 5.64
C THR A 110 -12.70 -3.53 4.25
N PRO A 111 -11.48 -3.85 3.84
CA PRO A 111 -11.24 -4.54 2.58
C PRO A 111 -11.88 -5.92 2.54
N VAL A 112 -12.44 -6.27 1.39
CA VAL A 112 -13.03 -7.59 1.14
C VAL A 112 -12.26 -8.30 0.06
N LEU A 113 -11.69 -9.47 0.38
CA LEU A 113 -11.03 -10.31 -0.60
C LEU A 113 -12.05 -10.81 -1.63
N LEU A 114 -11.85 -10.48 -2.89
CA LEU A 114 -12.71 -10.91 -4.00
C LEU A 114 -12.19 -12.18 -4.65
N LYS A 115 -10.89 -12.24 -4.88
CA LYS A 115 -10.25 -13.36 -5.56
C LYS A 115 -8.78 -13.48 -5.17
N SER A 116 -8.29 -14.71 -5.11
CA SER A 116 -6.87 -15.01 -5.07
C SER A 116 -6.52 -16.01 -6.17
N GLU A 117 -5.40 -15.78 -6.82
CA GLU A 117 -4.73 -16.74 -7.71
C GLU A 117 -3.37 -17.01 -7.13
N GLU A 118 -3.17 -18.22 -6.67
CA GLU A 118 -1.93 -18.66 -6.02
C GLU A 118 -1.22 -19.71 -6.87
N GLY A 119 0.06 -19.93 -6.61
CA GLY A 119 0.81 -20.96 -7.33
C GLY A 119 1.18 -20.61 -8.77
N ILE A 120 1.21 -19.31 -9.10
CA ILE A 120 1.63 -18.85 -10.44
C ILE A 120 3.12 -19.16 -10.59
N THR A 121 3.48 -19.89 -11.65
CA THR A 121 4.89 -20.17 -11.95
C THR A 121 5.62 -18.90 -12.35
N GLY A 122 6.59 -18.50 -11.56
CA GLY A 122 7.37 -17.28 -11.77
C GLY A 122 7.13 -16.23 -10.69
N LYS A 123 7.96 -15.19 -10.68
CA LYS A 123 7.82 -14.05 -9.77
C LYS A 123 6.95 -12.97 -10.38
N ILE A 124 6.02 -12.45 -9.58
CA ILE A 124 5.36 -11.19 -9.88
C ILE A 124 6.40 -10.08 -9.66
N LYS A 125 6.60 -9.24 -10.65
CA LYS A 125 7.46 -8.05 -10.55
C LYS A 125 6.65 -6.78 -10.42
N GLN A 126 5.59 -6.67 -11.24
CA GLN A 126 4.76 -5.48 -11.28
C GLN A 126 3.35 -5.82 -11.73
N ILE A 127 2.37 -5.14 -11.15
CA ILE A 127 0.99 -5.04 -11.62
C ILE A 127 0.75 -3.58 -12.00
N VAL A 128 0.19 -3.35 -13.17
CA VAL A 128 -0.15 -2.02 -13.66
C VAL A 128 -1.62 -2.00 -14.05
N TYR A 129 -2.35 -1.03 -13.53
CA TYR A 129 -3.69 -0.71 -14.00
C TYR A 129 -3.62 0.43 -15.00
N ARG A 130 -4.25 0.23 -16.13
CA ARG A 130 -4.41 1.26 -17.16
C ARG A 130 -5.86 1.38 -17.55
N GLN A 131 -6.42 2.54 -17.34
CA GLN A 131 -7.75 2.87 -17.83
C GLN A 131 -7.63 3.39 -19.27
N PHE A 132 -8.38 2.78 -20.16
CA PHE A 132 -8.56 3.31 -21.50
C PHE A 132 -9.80 4.20 -21.50
N ASN A 133 -9.60 5.47 -21.79
CA ASN A 133 -10.72 6.37 -22.08
C ASN A 133 -11.09 6.16 -23.56
N ASN A 134 -12.26 5.64 -23.78
CA ASN A 134 -12.82 5.59 -25.12
C ASN A 134 -13.37 6.95 -25.54
#